data_2b761e8df1bb00e760344721b443f5ea
#
_entry.id   2b761e8df1bb00e760344721b443f5ea
#
_cell.length_a   1.000
_cell.length_b   1.000
_cell.length_c   1.000
_cell.angle_alpha   90.00
_cell.angle_beta   90.00
_cell.angle_gamma   90.00
#
_symmetry.space_group_name_H-M   'P 1'
#
loop_
_entity.id
_entity.type
_entity.pdbx_description
1 polymer ?
#
loop_
_entity_poly.entity_id
_entity_poly.type
_entity_poly.pdbx_seq_one_letter_code
_entity_poly.pdbx_strand_id
1 'polypeptide(L)'
;MKIPCPQCGGEVLLREAGGFPACPFCGAGLVLDLAGVRTHFLYRPRIAPDQVLPLLRRWADRQRVGAPAGPANPRLVYYPFWRYAKDGPRRFVPAWSTPDPVWDRLRPPDAEQIFFDAAQAEGGAVIDPTVPEAAARARALGEGATEPGDLVHLPVYEATVRLAGTPVSLRVEACSGSVLAPEDALPTPADAAAGGSTAWIIGGGSAMLVAAVAIAPLGIALVAVAMLSVMVYLGLRGAGRSGGV
;
A
#
# COMPACT_ATOMS: atom_id res chain seq x y z
N MET A 1 -35.72 14.82 -13.06
CA MET A 1 -35.86 15.29 -11.67
C MET A 1 -34.91 16.48 -11.48
N LYS A 2 -35.37 17.57 -10.81
CA LYS A 2 -34.48 18.70 -10.46
C LYS A 2 -33.97 18.52 -9.04
N ILE A 3 -32.68 18.69 -8.84
CA ILE A 3 -32.05 18.57 -7.53
C ILE A 3 -30.99 19.66 -7.35
N PRO A 4 -30.80 20.18 -6.14
CA PRO A 4 -29.79 21.18 -5.89
C PRO A 4 -28.38 20.55 -5.98
N CYS A 5 -27.46 21.27 -6.63
CA CYS A 5 -26.05 20.91 -6.64
C CYS A 5 -25.46 21.03 -5.22
N PRO A 6 -24.78 20.00 -4.67
CA PRO A 6 -24.19 20.07 -3.33
C PRO A 6 -23.06 21.10 -3.23
N GLN A 7 -22.45 21.51 -4.36
CA GLN A 7 -21.35 22.45 -4.38
C GLN A 7 -21.79 23.92 -4.46
N CYS A 8 -22.82 24.24 -5.26
CA CYS A 8 -23.22 25.65 -5.52
C CYS A 8 -24.69 25.95 -5.28
N GLY A 9 -25.51 24.95 -4.95
CA GLY A 9 -26.96 25.11 -4.76
C GLY A 9 -27.78 25.25 -6.04
N GLY A 10 -27.16 25.37 -7.23
CA GLY A 10 -27.89 25.52 -8.50
C GLY A 10 -28.72 24.28 -8.84
N GLU A 11 -29.89 24.46 -9.45
CA GLU A 11 -30.77 23.34 -9.82
C GLU A 11 -30.23 22.56 -11.01
N VAL A 12 -29.87 21.30 -10.79
CA VAL A 12 -29.36 20.38 -11.82
C VAL A 12 -30.48 19.45 -12.29
N LEU A 13 -30.67 19.38 -13.61
CA LEU A 13 -31.60 18.45 -14.24
C LEU A 13 -30.86 17.10 -14.44
N LEU A 14 -31.23 16.09 -13.66
CA LEU A 14 -30.77 14.74 -13.90
C LEU A 14 -31.57 14.13 -15.05
N ARG A 15 -30.84 13.74 -16.10
CA ARG A 15 -31.36 12.89 -17.18
C ARG A 15 -31.09 11.44 -16.80
N GLU A 16 -31.98 10.54 -17.19
CA GLU A 16 -31.90 9.09 -16.88
C GLU A 16 -30.74 8.34 -17.58
N ALA A 17 -29.88 9.04 -18.31
CA ALA A 17 -28.77 8.42 -19.01
C ALA A 17 -27.55 8.28 -18.09
N GLY A 18 -27.10 7.04 -17.87
CA GLY A 18 -25.96 6.70 -17.05
C GLY A 18 -24.71 7.51 -17.33
N GLY A 19 -23.94 7.78 -16.28
CA GLY A 19 -22.71 8.55 -16.30
C GLY A 19 -22.61 9.49 -15.10
N PHE A 20 -21.51 10.22 -15.04
CA PHE A 20 -21.26 11.20 -14.01
C PHE A 20 -21.55 12.61 -14.56
N PRO A 21 -22.76 13.19 -14.31
CA PRO A 21 -23.09 14.50 -14.83
C PRO A 21 -22.23 15.60 -14.21
N ALA A 22 -21.97 16.66 -14.99
CA ALA A 22 -21.38 17.88 -14.48
C ALA A 22 -22.47 18.93 -14.18
N CYS A 23 -22.29 19.71 -13.13
CA CYS A 23 -23.17 20.82 -12.82
C CYS A 23 -23.04 21.91 -13.90
N PRO A 24 -24.14 22.36 -14.57
CA PRO A 24 -24.06 23.37 -15.62
C PRO A 24 -23.71 24.79 -15.09
N PHE A 25 -23.75 25.01 -13.77
CA PHE A 25 -23.47 26.31 -13.15
C PHE A 25 -22.02 26.43 -12.65
N CYS A 26 -21.49 25.40 -12.00
CA CYS A 26 -20.16 25.46 -11.39
C CYS A 26 -19.16 24.42 -11.93
N GLY A 27 -19.59 23.56 -12.86
CA GLY A 27 -18.73 22.53 -13.44
C GLY A 27 -18.43 21.35 -12.51
N ALA A 28 -18.99 21.32 -11.28
CA ALA A 28 -18.73 20.23 -10.35
C ALA A 28 -19.16 18.88 -10.94
N GLY A 29 -18.28 17.89 -10.89
CA GLY A 29 -18.63 16.51 -11.17
C GLY A 29 -19.60 16.01 -10.10
N LEU A 30 -20.63 15.29 -10.52
CA LEU A 30 -21.69 14.82 -9.64
C LEU A 30 -21.85 13.30 -9.80
N VAL A 31 -22.28 12.66 -8.73
CA VAL A 31 -22.72 11.27 -8.74
C VAL A 31 -24.08 11.15 -8.10
N LEU A 32 -24.95 10.36 -8.70
CA LEU A 32 -26.26 10.03 -8.12
C LEU A 32 -26.11 8.77 -7.27
N ASP A 33 -26.37 8.90 -5.98
CA ASP A 33 -26.46 7.78 -5.04
C ASP A 33 -27.91 7.64 -4.54
N LEU A 34 -28.22 6.51 -3.90
CA LEU A 34 -29.57 6.24 -3.35
C LEU A 34 -30.03 7.31 -2.35
N ALA A 35 -29.11 7.95 -1.66
CA ALA A 35 -29.37 9.02 -0.69
C ALA A 35 -29.37 10.43 -1.32
N GLY A 36 -29.22 10.57 -2.63
CA GLY A 36 -29.22 11.84 -3.37
C GLY A 36 -27.98 12.07 -4.20
N VAL A 37 -27.71 13.36 -4.50
CA VAL A 37 -26.54 13.75 -5.29
C VAL A 37 -25.36 14.05 -4.39
N ARG A 38 -24.17 13.58 -4.80
CA ARG A 38 -22.89 13.84 -4.13
C ARG A 38 -21.91 14.50 -5.08
N THR A 39 -20.95 15.24 -4.53
CA THR A 39 -19.83 15.75 -5.32
C THR A 39 -18.89 14.62 -5.68
N HIS A 40 -18.37 14.68 -6.88
CA HIS A 40 -17.49 13.66 -7.43
C HIS A 40 -16.14 14.29 -7.82
N PHE A 41 -15.06 13.77 -7.26
CA PHE A 41 -13.72 14.28 -7.46
C PHE A 41 -12.79 13.22 -8.07
N LEU A 42 -11.72 13.71 -8.67
CA LEU A 42 -10.60 12.93 -9.17
C LEU A 42 -9.32 13.48 -8.56
N TYR A 43 -8.46 12.61 -8.04
CA TYR A 43 -7.08 12.96 -7.70
C TYR A 43 -6.18 12.89 -8.93
N ARG A 44 -5.34 13.89 -9.13
CA ARG A 44 -4.37 13.90 -10.24
C ARG A 44 -3.16 13.05 -9.88
N PRO A 45 -2.74 12.11 -10.74
CA PRO A 45 -1.52 11.35 -10.52
C PRO A 45 -0.30 12.29 -10.64
N ARG A 46 0.66 12.14 -9.72
CA ARG A 46 1.94 12.86 -9.71
C ARG A 46 3.11 11.95 -10.08
N ILE A 47 2.90 10.64 -9.93
CA ILE A 47 3.90 9.61 -10.24
C ILE A 47 3.69 9.17 -11.68
N ALA A 48 4.74 9.25 -12.49
CA ALA A 48 4.71 8.74 -13.86
C ALA A 48 4.95 7.21 -13.89
N PRO A 49 4.50 6.50 -14.95
CA PRO A 49 4.61 5.04 -15.03
C PRO A 49 6.04 4.51 -14.88
N ASP A 50 7.03 5.22 -15.42
CA ASP A 50 8.45 4.89 -15.34
C ASP A 50 9.03 5.01 -13.93
N GLN A 51 8.40 5.77 -13.06
CA GLN A 51 8.80 5.94 -11.66
C GLN A 51 8.30 4.80 -10.75
N VAL A 52 7.37 3.97 -11.22
CA VAL A 52 6.77 2.90 -10.40
C VAL A 52 7.81 1.86 -9.99
N LEU A 53 8.59 1.33 -10.93
CA LEU A 53 9.60 0.32 -10.60
C LEU A 53 10.69 0.83 -9.65
N PRO A 54 11.24 2.04 -9.80
CA PRO A 54 12.11 2.66 -8.79
C PRO A 54 11.48 2.77 -7.40
N LEU A 55 10.17 3.10 -7.31
CA LEU A 55 9.45 3.16 -6.04
C LEU A 55 9.34 1.78 -5.40
N LEU A 56 8.98 0.77 -6.17
CA LEU A 56 8.88 -0.62 -5.71
C LEU A 56 10.23 -1.15 -5.22
N ARG A 57 11.35 -0.83 -5.90
CA ARG A 57 12.70 -1.19 -5.45
C ARG A 57 13.03 -0.58 -4.10
N ARG A 58 12.84 0.74 -3.94
CA ARG A 58 13.06 1.42 -2.65
C ARG A 58 12.17 0.88 -1.53
N TRP A 59 10.93 0.51 -1.84
CA TRP A 59 10.04 -0.13 -0.89
C TRP A 59 10.56 -1.51 -0.49
N ALA A 60 10.94 -2.35 -1.44
CA ALA A 60 11.47 -3.69 -1.19
C ALA A 60 12.74 -3.67 -0.33
N ASP A 61 13.64 -2.71 -0.58
CA ASP A 61 14.85 -2.51 0.22
C ASP A 61 14.50 -2.17 1.68
N ARG A 62 13.52 -1.28 1.89
CA ARG A 62 13.05 -0.94 3.26
C ARG A 62 12.40 -2.11 3.98
N GLN A 63 11.65 -2.94 3.25
CA GLN A 63 10.98 -4.13 3.79
C GLN A 63 11.93 -5.33 3.92
N ARG A 64 13.17 -5.23 3.39
CA ARG A 64 14.13 -6.32 3.33
C ARG A 64 13.61 -7.55 2.60
N VAL A 65 12.70 -7.36 1.68
CA VAL A 65 12.26 -8.37 0.71
C VAL A 65 13.19 -8.30 -0.51
N GLY A 66 13.42 -9.37 -1.20
CA GLY A 66 14.32 -9.38 -2.36
C GLY A 66 13.95 -8.32 -3.39
N ALA A 67 14.93 -7.83 -4.15
CA ALA A 67 14.69 -6.81 -5.17
C ALA A 67 13.64 -7.26 -6.19
N PRO A 68 12.66 -6.40 -6.53
CA PRO A 68 11.65 -6.72 -7.54
C PRO A 68 12.33 -6.97 -8.89
N ALA A 69 12.04 -8.12 -9.49
CA ALA A 69 12.53 -8.52 -10.80
C ALA A 69 11.41 -8.55 -11.84
N GLY A 70 11.76 -8.37 -13.11
CA GLY A 70 10.86 -8.38 -14.25
C GLY A 70 10.30 -7.01 -14.61
N PRO A 71 9.60 -6.92 -15.76
CA PRO A 71 8.93 -5.70 -16.18
C PRO A 71 7.75 -5.44 -15.25
N ALA A 72 7.68 -4.25 -14.67
CA ALA A 72 6.58 -3.88 -13.78
C ALA A 72 5.26 -3.64 -14.54
N ASN A 73 5.31 -3.31 -15.84
CA ASN A 73 4.16 -2.97 -16.70
C ASN A 73 3.00 -2.33 -15.92
N PRO A 74 3.21 -1.18 -15.29
CA PRO A 74 2.22 -0.62 -14.38
C PRO A 74 0.98 -0.20 -15.16
N ARG A 75 -0.19 -0.65 -14.69
CA ARG A 75 -1.49 -0.25 -15.22
C ARG A 75 -2.10 0.79 -14.29
N LEU A 76 -2.42 1.96 -14.80
CA LEU A 76 -3.12 3.00 -14.03
C LEU A 76 -4.61 2.64 -13.91
N VAL A 77 -5.12 2.68 -12.70
CA VAL A 77 -6.52 2.41 -12.36
C VAL A 77 -7.00 3.47 -11.37
N TYR A 78 -8.16 4.03 -11.62
CA TYR A 78 -8.81 4.99 -10.74
C TYR A 78 -9.84 4.26 -9.89
N TYR A 79 -9.54 4.12 -8.60
CA TYR A 79 -10.38 3.41 -7.64
C TYR A 79 -11.31 4.37 -6.91
N PRO A 80 -12.62 4.11 -6.84
CA PRO A 80 -13.59 4.96 -6.16
C PRO A 80 -13.54 4.75 -4.65
N PHE A 81 -13.56 5.85 -3.90
CA PHE A 81 -13.67 5.86 -2.44
C PHE A 81 -14.73 6.86 -2.00
N TRP A 82 -15.49 6.50 -0.99
CA TRP A 82 -16.26 7.47 -0.23
C TRP A 82 -15.34 8.15 0.77
N ARG A 83 -15.31 9.47 0.74
CA ARG A 83 -14.47 10.30 1.60
C ARG A 83 -15.32 11.03 2.62
N TYR A 84 -14.96 10.90 3.88
CA TYR A 84 -15.58 11.59 5.01
C TYR A 84 -14.56 12.48 5.72
N ALA A 85 -14.98 13.67 6.17
CA ALA A 85 -14.12 14.67 6.79
C ALA A 85 -14.80 15.26 8.05
N LYS A 86 -15.20 14.41 8.99
CA LYS A 86 -15.79 14.85 10.25
C LYS A 86 -14.74 14.87 11.35
N ASP A 87 -14.64 15.97 12.09
CA ASP A 87 -13.92 16.14 13.39
C ASP A 87 -12.60 15.38 13.55
N GLY A 88 -11.85 15.22 12.46
CA GLY A 88 -10.63 14.43 12.48
C GLY A 88 -9.99 14.22 11.10
N PRO A 89 -9.06 13.29 11.00
CA PRO A 89 -8.43 12.98 9.72
C PRO A 89 -9.45 12.44 8.72
N ARG A 90 -9.30 12.84 7.46
CA ARG A 90 -10.12 12.32 6.35
C ARG A 90 -10.06 10.79 6.33
N ARG A 91 -11.22 10.15 6.19
CA ARG A 91 -11.34 8.70 6.06
C ARG A 91 -11.75 8.32 4.66
N PHE A 92 -11.11 7.29 4.12
CA PHE A 92 -11.48 6.66 2.87
C PHE A 92 -12.12 5.30 3.14
N VAL A 93 -13.24 5.06 2.48
CA VAL A 93 -13.90 3.75 2.48
C VAL A 93 -14.05 3.33 1.03
N PRO A 94 -13.60 2.13 0.63
CA PRO A 94 -13.79 1.63 -0.72
C PRO A 94 -15.26 1.73 -1.15
N ALA A 95 -15.49 2.34 -2.30
CA ALA A 95 -16.84 2.48 -2.88
C ALA A 95 -17.19 1.30 -3.82
N TRP A 96 -16.41 0.22 -3.80
CA TRP A 96 -16.67 -1.03 -4.51
C TRP A 96 -16.51 -2.23 -3.57
N SER A 97 -17.12 -3.36 -3.93
CA SER A 97 -16.96 -4.59 -3.17
C SER A 97 -15.55 -5.15 -3.36
N THR A 98 -14.77 -5.18 -2.29
CA THR A 98 -13.43 -5.76 -2.29
C THR A 98 -13.19 -6.53 -1.00
N PRO A 99 -12.68 -7.76 -1.07
CA PRO A 99 -12.26 -8.51 0.10
C PRO A 99 -10.83 -8.17 0.54
N ASP A 100 -10.09 -7.35 -0.21
CA ASP A 100 -8.67 -7.10 0.02
C ASP A 100 -8.46 -6.03 1.10
N PRO A 101 -7.97 -6.41 2.30
CA PRO A 101 -7.78 -5.50 3.43
C PRO A 101 -6.65 -4.47 3.20
N VAL A 102 -5.89 -4.60 2.12
CA VAL A 102 -4.82 -3.66 1.79
C VAL A 102 -5.34 -2.22 1.69
N TRP A 103 -6.59 -2.06 1.27
CA TRP A 103 -7.23 -0.76 1.10
C TRP A 103 -7.53 -0.04 2.42
N ASP A 104 -7.65 -0.76 3.54
CA ASP A 104 -7.86 -0.16 4.86
C ASP A 104 -6.61 0.58 5.37
N ARG A 105 -5.45 0.25 4.80
CA ARG A 105 -4.16 0.90 5.08
C ARG A 105 -3.91 2.16 4.26
N LEU A 106 -4.74 2.38 3.24
CA LEU A 106 -4.63 3.56 2.38
C LEU A 106 -4.92 4.83 3.20
N ARG A 107 -4.04 5.81 3.08
CA ARG A 107 -4.24 7.14 3.66
C ARG A 107 -4.55 8.13 2.54
N PRO A 108 -5.52 9.04 2.76
CA PRO A 108 -5.79 10.10 1.80
C PRO A 108 -4.51 10.88 1.49
N PRO A 109 -4.09 10.98 0.20
CA PRO A 109 -2.92 11.75 -0.14
C PRO A 109 -3.19 13.25 0.00
N ASP A 110 -2.16 14.01 0.31
CA ASP A 110 -2.17 15.47 0.16
C ASP A 110 -1.79 15.82 -1.28
N ALA A 111 -2.79 15.83 -2.15
CA ALA A 111 -2.62 16.00 -3.57
C ALA A 111 -3.75 16.83 -4.20
N GLU A 112 -3.50 17.35 -5.39
CA GLU A 112 -4.47 18.12 -6.14
C GLU A 112 -5.72 17.29 -6.47
N GLN A 113 -6.88 17.87 -6.21
CA GLN A 113 -8.18 17.31 -6.55
C GLN A 113 -8.85 18.22 -7.57
N ILE A 114 -9.48 17.60 -8.52
CA ILE A 114 -10.33 18.27 -9.50
C ILE A 114 -11.71 17.64 -9.48
N PHE A 115 -12.72 18.32 -10.02
CA PHE A 115 -14.00 17.69 -10.28
C PHE A 115 -13.83 16.55 -11.27
N PHE A 116 -14.53 15.45 -11.02
CA PHE A 116 -14.44 14.28 -11.90
C PHE A 116 -14.93 14.63 -13.30
N ASP A 117 -14.07 14.30 -14.25
CA ASP A 117 -14.35 14.29 -15.67
C ASP A 117 -13.67 13.04 -16.25
N ALA A 118 -14.44 12.20 -16.90
CA ALA A 118 -13.92 10.96 -17.49
C ALA A 118 -12.80 11.21 -18.51
N ALA A 119 -12.83 12.35 -19.22
CA ALA A 119 -11.76 12.75 -20.13
C ALA A 119 -10.42 13.02 -19.42
N GLN A 120 -10.46 13.40 -18.16
CA GLN A 120 -9.25 13.66 -17.35
C GLN A 120 -8.68 12.41 -16.67
N ALA A 121 -9.39 11.29 -16.74
CA ALA A 121 -8.89 9.98 -16.34
C ALA A 121 -8.10 9.29 -17.48
N GLU A 122 -7.53 10.06 -18.40
CA GLU A 122 -6.80 9.55 -19.56
C GLU A 122 -5.67 8.58 -19.16
N GLY A 123 -5.56 7.51 -19.93
CA GLY A 123 -4.54 6.46 -19.75
C GLY A 123 -4.80 5.49 -18.59
N GLY A 124 -5.90 5.66 -17.84
CA GLY A 124 -6.28 4.77 -16.74
C GLY A 124 -7.68 4.19 -16.88
N ALA A 125 -7.89 2.99 -16.35
CA ALA A 125 -9.21 2.41 -16.21
C ALA A 125 -9.93 3.03 -15.00
N VAL A 126 -11.20 3.40 -15.16
CA VAL A 126 -12.04 3.91 -14.07
C VAL A 126 -12.92 2.78 -13.55
N ILE A 127 -12.89 2.53 -12.26
CA ILE A 127 -13.75 1.55 -11.60
C ILE A 127 -15.03 2.26 -11.13
N ASP A 128 -16.18 1.69 -11.46
CA ASP A 128 -17.47 2.23 -11.04
C ASP A 128 -17.73 1.94 -9.55
N PRO A 129 -18.34 2.87 -8.81
CA PRO A 129 -18.76 2.63 -7.43
C PRO A 129 -19.94 1.64 -7.42
N THR A 130 -19.86 0.62 -6.55
CA THR A 130 -20.90 -0.38 -6.35
C THR A 130 -21.42 -0.43 -4.91
N VAL A 131 -20.73 0.25 -3.98
CA VAL A 131 -21.13 0.36 -2.58
C VAL A 131 -21.83 1.70 -2.38
N PRO A 132 -23.12 1.71 -1.97
CA PRO A 132 -23.86 2.95 -1.69
C PRO A 132 -23.19 3.79 -0.59
N GLU A 133 -23.33 5.12 -0.69
CA GLU A 133 -22.76 6.05 0.28
C GLU A 133 -23.22 5.77 1.70
N ALA A 134 -24.50 5.47 1.90
CA ALA A 134 -25.05 5.18 3.22
C ALA A 134 -24.39 3.99 3.92
N ALA A 135 -24.08 2.92 3.17
CA ALA A 135 -23.38 1.75 3.70
C ALA A 135 -21.92 2.07 4.05
N ALA A 136 -21.25 2.83 3.20
CA ALA A 136 -19.88 3.27 3.45
C ALA A 136 -19.80 4.23 4.65
N ARG A 137 -20.78 5.13 4.80
CA ARG A 137 -20.87 6.05 5.93
C ARG A 137 -21.04 5.33 7.26
N ALA A 138 -21.92 4.34 7.32
CA ALA A 138 -22.09 3.52 8.52
C ALA A 138 -20.77 2.82 8.93
N ARG A 139 -20.00 2.32 7.96
CA ARG A 139 -18.67 1.73 8.19
C ARG A 139 -17.63 2.75 8.67
N ALA A 140 -17.65 3.98 8.12
CA ALA A 140 -16.68 5.01 8.44
C ALA A 140 -16.93 5.71 9.76
N LEU A 141 -18.20 6.07 10.03
CA LEU A 141 -18.61 6.99 11.08
C LEU A 141 -19.51 6.35 12.13
N GLY A 142 -19.96 5.12 11.90
CA GLY A 142 -20.93 4.42 12.74
C GLY A 142 -22.38 4.60 12.26
N GLU A 143 -23.26 3.72 12.77
CA GLU A 143 -24.68 3.79 12.46
C GLU A 143 -25.30 5.10 12.98
N GLY A 144 -26.22 5.67 12.20
CA GLY A 144 -26.89 6.93 12.53
C GLY A 144 -26.12 8.19 12.17
N ALA A 145 -24.88 8.09 11.65
CA ALA A 145 -24.19 9.27 11.12
C ALA A 145 -24.93 9.85 9.92
N THR A 146 -25.00 11.20 9.86
CA THR A 146 -25.74 11.94 8.82
C THR A 146 -24.85 12.73 7.87
N GLU A 147 -23.56 12.86 8.17
CA GLU A 147 -22.62 13.61 7.35
C GLU A 147 -22.44 12.95 5.97
N PRO A 148 -22.72 13.69 4.90
CA PRO A 148 -22.56 13.17 3.55
C PRO A 148 -21.08 12.98 3.19
N GLY A 149 -20.78 11.90 2.49
CA GLY A 149 -19.47 11.69 1.88
C GLY A 149 -19.40 12.24 0.46
N ASP A 150 -18.19 12.60 0.01
CA ASP A 150 -17.90 12.82 -1.40
C ASP A 150 -17.39 11.53 -2.05
N LEU A 151 -17.72 11.32 -3.31
CA LEU A 151 -17.07 10.28 -4.09
C LEU A 151 -15.74 10.81 -4.64
N VAL A 152 -14.66 10.08 -4.44
CA VAL A 152 -13.34 10.43 -4.96
C VAL A 152 -12.74 9.26 -5.70
N HIS A 153 -12.17 9.51 -6.88
CA HIS A 153 -11.37 8.51 -7.58
C HIS A 153 -9.88 8.75 -7.32
N LEU A 154 -9.22 7.72 -6.82
CA LEU A 154 -7.80 7.75 -6.51
C LEU A 154 -7.01 6.98 -7.56
N PRO A 155 -5.99 7.60 -8.20
CA PRO A 155 -5.15 6.91 -9.16
C PRO A 155 -4.17 5.96 -8.46
N VAL A 156 -4.15 4.71 -8.89
CA VAL A 156 -3.29 3.66 -8.35
C VAL A 156 -2.69 2.87 -9.50
N TYR A 157 -1.39 2.70 -9.49
CA TYR A 157 -0.74 1.77 -10.39
C TYR A 157 -0.81 0.35 -9.83
N GLU A 158 -1.34 -0.57 -10.62
CA GLU A 158 -1.21 -2.00 -10.39
C GLU A 158 0.02 -2.51 -11.12
N ALA A 159 0.90 -3.20 -10.42
CA ALA A 159 2.12 -3.76 -10.98
C ALA A 159 2.35 -5.17 -10.47
N THR A 160 2.60 -6.12 -11.36
CA THR A 160 3.02 -7.47 -10.98
C THR A 160 4.52 -7.58 -11.15
N VAL A 161 5.20 -7.89 -10.05
CA VAL A 161 6.66 -8.09 -10.00
C VAL A 161 6.98 -9.45 -9.40
N ARG A 162 8.21 -9.93 -9.56
CA ARG A 162 8.68 -11.13 -8.85
C ARG A 162 9.48 -10.69 -7.64
N LEU A 163 9.08 -11.16 -6.45
CA LEU A 163 9.84 -11.03 -5.21
C LEU A 163 10.34 -12.43 -4.81
N ALA A 164 11.64 -12.59 -4.67
CA ALA A 164 12.26 -13.90 -4.41
C ALA A 164 11.79 -15.03 -5.34
N GLY A 165 11.52 -14.70 -6.63
CA GLY A 165 11.03 -15.65 -7.63
C GLY A 165 9.51 -15.81 -7.68
N THR A 166 8.75 -15.37 -6.69
CA THR A 166 7.29 -15.47 -6.63
C THR A 166 6.64 -14.23 -7.25
N PRO A 167 5.62 -14.38 -8.14
CA PRO A 167 4.89 -13.25 -8.67
C PRO A 167 4.00 -12.64 -7.58
N VAL A 168 4.12 -11.33 -7.40
CA VAL A 168 3.35 -10.55 -6.40
C VAL A 168 2.73 -9.36 -7.08
N SER A 169 1.44 -9.14 -6.85
CA SER A 169 0.73 -7.94 -7.28
C SER A 169 0.87 -6.85 -6.22
N LEU A 170 1.55 -5.77 -6.58
CA LEU A 170 1.74 -4.60 -5.74
C LEU A 170 0.96 -3.42 -6.32
N ARG A 171 0.54 -2.52 -5.44
CA ARG A 171 -0.15 -1.29 -5.83
C ARG A 171 0.66 -0.09 -5.38
N VAL A 172 0.76 0.91 -6.25
CA VAL A 172 1.44 2.17 -5.92
C VAL A 172 0.43 3.29 -6.05
N GLU A 173 0.13 3.94 -4.94
CA GLU A 173 -0.73 5.12 -4.94
C GLU A 173 -0.02 6.24 -5.73
N ALA A 174 -0.66 6.72 -6.80
CA ALA A 174 0.00 7.54 -7.81
C ALA A 174 0.16 9.03 -7.44
N CYS A 175 -0.37 9.47 -6.30
CA CYS A 175 -0.15 10.85 -5.83
C CYS A 175 1.07 10.95 -4.89
N SER A 176 1.21 10.00 -3.94
CA SER A 176 2.26 10.02 -2.92
C SER A 176 3.41 9.04 -3.19
N GLY A 177 3.18 8.03 -4.04
CA GLY A 177 4.11 6.93 -4.26
C GLY A 177 4.10 5.87 -3.13
N SER A 178 3.08 5.88 -2.28
CA SER A 178 2.90 4.87 -1.24
C SER A 178 2.65 3.50 -1.86
N VAL A 179 3.38 2.49 -1.38
CA VAL A 179 3.22 1.11 -1.86
C VAL A 179 2.29 0.34 -0.93
N LEU A 180 1.26 -0.24 -1.52
CA LEU A 180 0.31 -1.12 -0.86
C LEU A 180 0.62 -2.56 -1.30
N ALA A 181 1.10 -3.36 -0.38
CA ALA A 181 1.42 -4.77 -0.59
C ALA A 181 0.43 -5.66 0.18
N PRO A 182 0.02 -6.80 -0.36
CA PRO A 182 -0.68 -7.82 0.40
C PRO A 182 0.13 -8.24 1.63
N GLU A 183 -0.54 -8.67 2.70
CA GLU A 183 0.17 -9.04 3.94
C GLU A 183 1.09 -10.25 3.76
N ASP A 184 0.69 -11.19 2.95
CA ASP A 184 1.45 -12.38 2.57
C ASP A 184 2.68 -12.09 1.68
N ALA A 185 2.75 -10.91 1.09
CA ALA A 185 3.93 -10.45 0.34
C ALA A 185 5.06 -9.90 1.22
N LEU A 186 4.79 -9.70 2.51
CA LEU A 186 5.77 -9.25 3.48
C LEU A 186 6.41 -10.46 4.18
N PRO A 187 7.73 -10.47 4.41
CA PRO A 187 8.36 -11.54 5.17
C PRO A 187 7.74 -11.59 6.57
N THR A 188 7.40 -12.78 6.99
CA THR A 188 7.02 -12.97 8.40
C THR A 188 8.24 -12.70 9.30
N PRO A 189 8.03 -12.29 10.56
CA PRO A 189 9.14 -12.12 11.50
C PRO A 189 10.03 -13.38 11.61
N ALA A 190 9.48 -14.55 11.35
CA ALA A 190 10.22 -15.82 11.30
C ALA A 190 11.17 -15.91 10.09
N ASP A 191 10.74 -15.45 8.92
CA ASP A 191 11.55 -15.44 7.70
C ASP A 191 12.68 -14.41 7.78
N ALA A 192 12.42 -13.26 8.41
CA ALA A 192 13.44 -12.24 8.67
C ALA A 192 14.54 -12.76 9.65
N ALA A 193 14.17 -13.61 10.59
CA ALA A 193 15.13 -14.25 11.50
C ALA A 193 15.92 -15.39 10.83
N ALA A 194 15.32 -16.11 9.88
CA ALA A 194 15.98 -17.21 9.16
C ALA A 194 16.97 -16.73 8.09
N GLY A 195 16.76 -15.54 7.50
CA GLY A 195 17.68 -14.92 6.53
C GLY A 195 18.94 -14.28 7.15
N GLY A 196 18.99 -14.14 8.47
CA GLY A 196 20.14 -13.59 9.22
C GLY A 196 21.17 -14.65 9.54
N SER A 197 22.13 -14.82 8.64
CA SER A 197 23.55 -15.19 8.89
C SER A 197 23.94 -16.33 9.86
N THR A 198 23.03 -17.18 10.33
CA THR A 198 23.43 -18.32 11.17
C THR A 198 24.25 -19.36 10.39
N ALA A 199 23.98 -19.51 9.11
CA ALA A 199 24.71 -20.43 8.24
C ALA A 199 26.19 -20.04 8.03
N TRP A 200 26.48 -18.72 7.98
CA TRP A 200 27.87 -18.24 7.82
C TRP A 200 28.70 -18.36 9.10
N ILE A 201 28.06 -18.19 10.26
CA ILE A 201 28.76 -18.32 11.55
C ILE A 201 29.13 -19.79 11.81
N ILE A 202 28.22 -20.74 11.51
CA ILE A 202 28.48 -22.16 11.70
C ILE A 202 29.47 -22.69 10.64
N GLY A 203 29.30 -22.34 9.36
CA GLY A 203 30.18 -22.76 8.28
C GLY A 203 31.59 -22.15 8.37
N GLY A 204 31.67 -20.83 8.61
CA GLY A 204 32.96 -20.11 8.74
C GLY A 204 33.72 -20.51 10.00
N GLY A 205 33.02 -20.67 11.13
CA GLY A 205 33.63 -21.11 12.39
C GLY A 205 34.22 -22.51 12.32
N SER A 206 33.50 -23.45 11.68
CA SER A 206 33.98 -24.83 11.53
C SER A 206 35.19 -24.95 10.60
N ALA A 207 35.22 -24.19 9.51
CA ALA A 207 36.37 -24.18 8.59
C ALA A 207 37.62 -23.56 9.24
N MET A 208 37.49 -22.49 10.04
CA MET A 208 38.59 -21.89 10.79
C MET A 208 39.12 -22.84 11.88
N LEU A 209 38.21 -23.57 12.55
CA LEU A 209 38.63 -24.55 13.61
C LEU A 209 39.46 -25.68 13.02
N VAL A 210 39.05 -26.23 11.87
CA VAL A 210 39.81 -27.32 11.18
C VAL A 210 41.17 -26.79 10.70
N ALA A 211 41.25 -25.58 10.17
CA ALA A 211 42.52 -25.00 9.74
C ALA A 211 43.49 -24.72 10.90
N ALA A 212 42.98 -24.25 12.05
CA ALA A 212 43.79 -23.94 13.23
C ALA A 212 44.40 -25.23 13.85
N VAL A 213 43.66 -26.33 13.86
CA VAL A 213 44.15 -27.63 14.38
C VAL A 213 45.18 -28.27 13.46
N ALA A 214 45.12 -28.03 12.16
CA ALA A 214 46.04 -28.63 11.18
C ALA A 214 47.42 -27.94 11.09
N ILE A 215 47.54 -26.68 11.53
CA ILE A 215 48.74 -25.86 11.26
C ILE A 215 49.51 -25.45 12.55
N ALA A 216 48.91 -25.54 13.73
CA ALA A 216 49.50 -25.04 14.97
C ALA A 216 50.07 -26.16 15.90
N PRO A 217 51.17 -25.90 16.64
CA PRO A 217 51.63 -26.78 17.72
C PRO A 217 50.52 -26.95 18.77
N LEU A 218 50.42 -28.13 19.34
CA LEU A 218 49.30 -28.59 20.16
C LEU A 218 48.83 -27.58 21.25
N GLY A 219 49.76 -26.83 21.85
CA GLY A 219 49.45 -25.83 22.87
C GLY A 219 48.71 -24.58 22.34
N ILE A 220 49.04 -24.13 21.14
CA ILE A 220 48.41 -22.97 20.51
C ILE A 220 47.01 -23.34 20.01
N ALA A 221 46.82 -24.55 19.51
CA ALA A 221 45.56 -25.08 19.07
C ALA A 221 44.54 -25.16 20.21
N LEU A 222 44.95 -25.60 21.40
CA LEU A 222 44.08 -25.68 22.58
C LEU A 222 43.62 -24.28 23.08
N VAL A 223 44.49 -23.27 23.03
CA VAL A 223 44.11 -21.90 23.40
C VAL A 223 43.15 -21.29 22.40
N ALA A 224 43.36 -21.52 21.10
CA ALA A 224 42.45 -21.04 20.04
C ALA A 224 41.06 -21.68 20.16
N VAL A 225 40.96 -22.97 20.44
CA VAL A 225 39.70 -23.67 20.68
C VAL A 225 38.97 -23.14 21.91
N ALA A 226 39.71 -22.90 23.02
CA ALA A 226 39.13 -22.35 24.23
C ALA A 226 38.58 -20.92 24.02
N MET A 227 39.35 -20.05 23.35
CA MET A 227 38.89 -18.69 23.02
C MET A 227 37.64 -18.67 22.11
N LEU A 228 37.63 -19.51 21.08
CA LEU A 228 36.52 -19.62 20.17
C LEU A 228 35.24 -20.12 20.88
N SER A 229 35.41 -21.10 21.78
CA SER A 229 34.31 -21.65 22.58
C SER A 229 33.71 -20.57 23.51
N VAL A 230 34.54 -19.71 24.11
CA VAL A 230 34.08 -18.58 24.93
C VAL A 230 33.35 -17.53 24.09
N MET A 231 33.86 -17.20 22.91
CA MET A 231 33.19 -16.24 22.01
C MET A 231 31.81 -16.75 21.54
N VAL A 232 31.72 -18.02 21.15
CA VAL A 232 30.44 -18.65 20.76
C VAL A 232 29.45 -18.65 21.94
N TYR A 233 29.94 -19.02 23.13
CA TYR A 233 29.12 -19.01 24.35
C TYR A 233 28.60 -17.63 24.70
N LEU A 234 29.41 -16.58 24.61
CA LEU A 234 29.04 -15.20 24.88
C LEU A 234 28.07 -14.66 23.79
N GLY A 235 28.28 -15.03 22.51
CA GLY A 235 27.41 -14.71 21.40
C GLY A 235 26.01 -15.30 21.57
N LEU A 236 25.90 -16.56 21.98
CA LEU A 236 24.63 -17.24 22.24
C LEU A 236 23.89 -16.64 23.45
N ARG A 237 24.61 -16.22 24.48
CA ARG A 237 24.03 -15.54 25.67
C ARG A 237 23.54 -14.12 25.34
N GLY A 238 24.21 -13.40 24.44
CA GLY A 238 23.80 -12.09 23.95
C GLY A 238 22.51 -12.15 23.15
N ALA A 239 22.38 -13.14 22.28
CA ALA A 239 21.19 -13.34 21.45
C ALA A 239 19.94 -13.73 22.26
N GLY A 240 20.09 -14.41 23.39
CA GLY A 240 18.97 -14.77 24.28
C GLY A 240 18.42 -13.64 25.16
N ARG A 241 19.12 -12.48 25.25
CA ARG A 241 18.71 -11.34 26.06
C ARG A 241 17.94 -10.24 25.31
N SER A 242 17.89 -10.26 24.00
CA SER A 242 17.16 -9.28 23.19
C SER A 242 15.71 -9.69 22.87
N GLY A 243 15.23 -10.78 23.44
CA GLY A 243 13.86 -11.30 23.21
C GLY A 243 12.85 -11.07 24.33
N GLY A 244 13.11 -10.10 25.25
CA GLY A 244 12.20 -9.83 26.35
C GLY A 244 12.10 -8.33 26.65
N VAL A 245 11.25 -7.61 25.92
CA VAL A 245 10.46 -6.43 26.37
C VAL A 245 9.25 -6.34 25.44
#